data_d6888541af0a8682c1121c43404e59d9
#
_entry.id   d6888541af0a8682c1121c43404e59d9
#
_cell.length_a   1.000
_cell.length_b   1.000
_cell.length_c   1.000
_cell.angle_alpha   90.00
_cell.angle_beta   90.00
_cell.angle_gamma   90.00
#
_symmetry.space_group_name_H-M   'P 1'
#
loop_
_entity.id
_entity.type
_entity.pdbx_description
1 polymer ?
#
loop_
_entity_poly.entity_id
_entity_poly.type
_entity_poly.pdbx_seq_one_letter_code
_entity_poly.pdbx_strand_id
1 'polypeptide(L)'
;MGHVNTDQERVELAKKEYSKLELKKEVNISTYNREKKIGIISQVNNKPTGEQSFIITDKYTPSTAASTERNKVKELTILYKGSTAPSTANLNVPLHPDYRDVREDWLDNDIPTAFQVINGGGPVVTPQLKSSAETLKQAMKLYPNAQVYVYGHSLGSMNAQYAIADLDKKDIKRISGGFFYQGPNIYSNLTPEQQDTVKAINALDKLFNYIDRKDYVPIGYGIGNPAVGHLIEVDSKNVGLIEQHMWGGYQFDKDGNLLTDKEGSLRLAKYATSQQLSAINIMRTSFTKSGGGLSSSEEIFLDAAEGLAITQGMKQTLQGEIKDLKDMFDKATENAEELWSDTLSNARDIGSKLSESDILTALAYGGATEAKIVNETVQDCEKSLAEATKIEQEYDKLLEQINEAITSQLKTDQELAKQIGSMYG
;
A
#
# COMPACT_ATOMS: atom_id res chain seq x y z
N MET A 1 -9.65 8.19 -17.72
CA MET A 1 -8.31 8.25 -17.09
C MET A 1 -8.32 7.23 -15.99
N GLY A 2 -7.31 6.36 -15.91
CA GLY A 2 -7.16 5.47 -14.76
C GLY A 2 -6.99 6.29 -13.48
N HIS A 3 -7.56 5.85 -12.38
CA HIS A 3 -7.39 6.52 -11.10
C HIS A 3 -5.97 6.24 -10.58
N VAL A 4 -5.13 7.27 -10.58
CA VAL A 4 -3.84 7.21 -9.87
C VAL A 4 -4.10 7.59 -8.43
N ASN A 5 -4.07 6.62 -7.55
CA ASN A 5 -4.37 6.82 -6.14
C ASN A 5 -3.08 6.78 -5.31
N THR A 6 -3.01 7.66 -4.30
CA THR A 6 -2.00 7.56 -3.24
C THR A 6 -2.30 6.34 -2.36
N ASP A 7 -1.36 5.96 -1.50
CA ASP A 7 -1.59 4.85 -0.55
C ASP A 7 -2.75 5.18 0.40
N GLN A 8 -2.85 6.43 0.84
CA GLN A 8 -3.96 6.88 1.67
C GLN A 8 -5.30 6.75 0.96
N GLU A 9 -5.38 7.14 -0.32
CA GLU A 9 -6.61 6.97 -1.13
C GLU A 9 -6.97 5.48 -1.30
N ARG A 10 -5.97 4.60 -1.48
CA ARG A 10 -6.18 3.14 -1.59
C ARG A 10 -6.75 2.57 -0.31
N VAL A 11 -6.20 2.96 0.84
CA VAL A 11 -6.72 2.55 2.16
C VAL A 11 -8.15 3.07 2.37
N GLU A 12 -8.43 4.34 2.06
CA GLU A 12 -9.79 4.89 2.18
C GLU A 12 -10.78 4.19 1.24
N LEU A 13 -10.34 3.75 0.07
CA LEU A 13 -11.16 2.94 -0.83
C LEU A 13 -11.42 1.53 -0.26
N ALA A 14 -10.40 0.87 0.27
CA ALA A 14 -10.56 -0.43 0.91
C ALA A 14 -11.55 -0.38 2.09
N LYS A 15 -11.46 0.65 2.93
CA LYS A 15 -12.41 0.85 4.05
C LYS A 15 -13.89 0.93 3.60
N LYS A 16 -14.16 1.30 2.34
CA LYS A 16 -15.54 1.35 1.83
C LYS A 16 -16.22 -0.03 1.81
N GLU A 17 -15.47 -1.13 1.80
CA GLU A 17 -16.06 -2.48 1.83
C GLU A 17 -16.94 -2.73 3.08
N TYR A 18 -16.68 -2.01 4.18
CA TYR A 18 -17.48 -2.05 5.40
C TYR A 18 -18.62 -1.04 5.44
N SER A 19 -18.72 -0.17 4.45
CA SER A 19 -19.80 0.81 4.34
C SER A 19 -21.06 0.17 3.75
N LYS A 20 -22.21 0.81 3.97
CA LYS A 20 -23.45 0.43 3.29
C LYS A 20 -23.40 0.87 1.82
N LEU A 21 -22.89 -0.01 0.96
CA LEU A 21 -22.81 0.21 -0.48
C LEU A 21 -24.05 -0.40 -1.16
N GLU A 22 -24.76 0.41 -1.93
CA GLU A 22 -26.00 0.04 -2.64
C GLU A 22 -25.81 0.26 -4.14
N LEU A 23 -26.57 -0.48 -4.95
CA LEU A 23 -26.57 -0.30 -6.40
C LEU A 23 -26.84 1.17 -6.80
N LYS A 24 -26.16 1.64 -7.82
CA LYS A 24 -26.22 3.02 -8.36
C LYS A 24 -25.63 4.09 -7.46
N LYS A 25 -25.18 3.76 -6.26
CA LYS A 25 -24.55 4.72 -5.35
C LYS A 25 -23.15 5.07 -5.83
N GLU A 26 -22.80 6.35 -5.76
CA GLU A 26 -21.44 6.80 -6.00
C GLU A 26 -20.53 6.37 -4.86
N VAL A 27 -19.32 5.97 -5.22
CA VAL A 27 -18.23 5.68 -4.27
C VAL A 27 -17.28 6.87 -4.29
N ASN A 28 -17.28 7.61 -3.19
CA ASN A 28 -16.41 8.74 -2.96
C ASN A 28 -15.48 8.41 -1.79
N ILE A 29 -14.22 8.82 -1.89
CA ILE A 29 -13.22 8.75 -0.81
C ILE A 29 -12.83 10.18 -0.42
N SER A 30 -12.51 10.35 0.86
CA SER A 30 -12.04 11.64 1.38
C SER A 30 -10.67 11.44 1.99
N THR A 31 -9.69 12.17 1.51
CA THR A 31 -8.37 12.31 2.12
C THR A 31 -8.24 13.73 2.67
N TYR A 32 -7.19 14.01 3.40
CA TYR A 32 -6.99 15.21 4.23
C TYR A 32 -7.52 16.55 3.64
N ASN A 33 -7.59 16.69 2.31
CA ASN A 33 -8.06 17.93 1.66
C ASN A 33 -8.82 17.71 0.34
N ARG A 34 -9.21 16.48 0.02
CA ARG A 34 -9.85 16.19 -1.26
C ARG A 34 -10.94 15.12 -1.11
N GLU A 35 -12.10 15.42 -1.64
CA GLU A 35 -13.09 14.41 -2.00
C GLU A 35 -12.86 13.97 -3.44
N LYS A 36 -12.82 12.65 -3.66
CA LYS A 36 -12.56 12.05 -4.97
C LYS A 36 -13.59 10.98 -5.28
N LYS A 37 -14.24 11.13 -6.40
CA LYS A 37 -15.14 10.11 -6.94
C LYS A 37 -14.32 9.00 -7.57
N ILE A 38 -14.55 7.76 -7.12
CA ILE A 38 -13.94 6.55 -7.64
C ILE A 38 -14.80 5.95 -8.76
N GLY A 39 -16.08 5.87 -8.57
CA GLY A 39 -16.99 5.29 -9.55
C GLY A 39 -18.39 5.10 -8.99
N ILE A 40 -19.12 4.16 -9.58
CA ILE A 40 -20.51 3.86 -9.21
C ILE A 40 -20.67 2.36 -8.99
N ILE A 41 -21.39 1.97 -7.94
CA ILE A 41 -21.70 0.57 -7.66
C ILE A 41 -22.58 0.00 -8.77
N SER A 42 -22.03 -0.88 -9.57
CA SER A 42 -22.70 -1.56 -10.67
C SER A 42 -23.19 -2.96 -10.34
N GLN A 43 -22.63 -3.57 -9.27
CA GLN A 43 -23.10 -4.86 -8.75
C GLN A 43 -22.79 -4.96 -7.26
N VAL A 44 -23.69 -5.57 -6.51
CA VAL A 44 -23.53 -5.97 -5.11
C VAL A 44 -23.72 -7.48 -5.04
N ASN A 45 -22.74 -8.19 -4.54
CA ASN A 45 -22.81 -9.63 -4.31
C ASN A 45 -22.94 -9.89 -2.81
N ASN A 46 -23.92 -10.72 -2.47
CA ASN A 46 -24.10 -11.30 -1.15
C ASN A 46 -24.56 -12.74 -1.37
N LYS A 47 -23.60 -13.66 -1.42
CA LYS A 47 -23.85 -15.02 -1.86
C LYS A 47 -24.00 -15.99 -0.69
N PRO A 48 -24.75 -17.09 -0.87
CA PRO A 48 -24.91 -18.11 0.17
C PRO A 48 -23.59 -18.77 0.62
N THR A 49 -22.52 -18.62 -0.17
CA THR A 49 -21.17 -19.09 0.15
C THR A 49 -20.47 -18.25 1.21
N GLY A 50 -21.07 -17.13 1.65
CA GLY A 50 -20.45 -16.15 2.53
C GLY A 50 -19.70 -15.04 1.79
N GLU A 51 -19.50 -15.14 0.46
CA GLU A 51 -18.85 -14.07 -0.30
C GLU A 51 -19.71 -12.82 -0.32
N GLN A 52 -19.12 -11.70 0.11
CA GLN A 52 -19.64 -10.37 -0.06
C GLN A 52 -18.64 -9.55 -0.88
N SER A 53 -19.10 -8.95 -1.97
CA SER A 53 -18.25 -8.12 -2.81
C SER A 53 -19.03 -7.05 -3.55
N PHE A 54 -18.31 -5.99 -3.95
CA PHE A 54 -18.87 -4.85 -4.67
C PHE A 54 -18.09 -4.64 -5.96
N ILE A 55 -18.81 -4.45 -7.05
CA ILE A 55 -18.25 -4.13 -8.36
C ILE A 55 -18.54 -2.66 -8.66
N ILE A 56 -17.47 -1.88 -8.80
CA ILE A 56 -17.47 -0.46 -9.08
C ILE A 56 -16.97 -0.25 -10.50
N THR A 57 -17.68 0.55 -11.28
CA THR A 57 -17.30 0.95 -12.64
C THR A 57 -17.27 2.47 -12.74
N ASP A 58 -16.57 3.00 -13.73
CA ASP A 58 -16.48 4.45 -13.99
C ASP A 58 -17.85 5.13 -14.22
N LYS A 59 -18.81 4.37 -14.76
CA LYS A 59 -20.23 4.75 -14.91
C LYS A 59 -21.11 3.60 -14.49
N TYR A 60 -22.32 3.87 -14.03
CA TYR A 60 -23.27 2.82 -13.71
C TYR A 60 -23.52 1.92 -14.92
N THR A 61 -23.00 0.73 -14.89
CA THR A 61 -23.09 -0.25 -15.98
C THR A 61 -23.36 -1.63 -15.37
N PRO A 62 -24.62 -1.97 -15.09
CA PRO A 62 -24.96 -3.27 -14.48
C PRO A 62 -24.70 -4.43 -15.46
N SER A 63 -24.65 -5.64 -14.92
CA SER A 63 -24.47 -6.87 -15.73
C SER A 63 -25.50 -7.05 -16.81
N THR A 64 -26.70 -6.48 -16.63
CA THR A 64 -27.82 -6.49 -17.59
C THR A 64 -27.73 -5.43 -18.67
N ALA A 65 -26.77 -4.50 -18.60
CA ALA A 65 -26.57 -3.50 -19.64
C ALA A 65 -26.17 -4.16 -20.97
N ALA A 66 -26.44 -3.47 -22.08
CA ALA A 66 -26.05 -3.92 -23.41
C ALA A 66 -24.52 -4.13 -23.48
N SER A 67 -24.07 -5.11 -24.26
CA SER A 67 -22.62 -5.40 -24.43
C SER A 67 -21.85 -4.19 -24.94
N THR A 68 -22.47 -3.38 -25.81
CA THR A 68 -21.88 -2.12 -26.31
C THR A 68 -21.58 -1.12 -25.18
N GLU A 69 -22.41 -1.05 -24.15
CA GLU A 69 -22.17 -0.19 -22.98
C GLU A 69 -21.13 -0.80 -22.04
N ARG A 70 -21.19 -2.10 -21.80
CA ARG A 70 -20.20 -2.81 -20.98
C ARG A 70 -18.79 -2.73 -21.58
N ASN A 71 -18.66 -2.75 -22.89
CA ASN A 71 -17.39 -2.60 -23.60
C ASN A 71 -16.78 -1.19 -23.49
N LYS A 72 -17.57 -0.20 -23.08
CA LYS A 72 -17.09 1.18 -22.85
C LYS A 72 -16.49 1.40 -21.46
N VAL A 73 -16.73 0.48 -20.52
CA VAL A 73 -16.14 0.55 -19.17
C VAL A 73 -14.63 0.45 -19.28
N LYS A 74 -13.94 1.44 -18.71
CA LYS A 74 -12.47 1.56 -18.77
C LYS A 74 -11.81 1.05 -17.51
N GLU A 75 -12.51 1.13 -16.39
CA GLU A 75 -12.01 0.78 -15.08
C GLU A 75 -13.04 -0.04 -14.31
N LEU A 76 -12.56 -1.09 -13.69
CA LEU A 76 -13.31 -2.03 -12.89
C LEU A 76 -12.60 -2.20 -11.55
N THR A 77 -13.26 -1.82 -10.48
CA THR A 77 -12.76 -2.06 -9.13
C THR A 77 -13.64 -3.08 -8.42
N ILE A 78 -13.01 -4.08 -7.82
CA ILE A 78 -13.68 -5.10 -7.03
C ILE A 78 -13.21 -4.96 -5.59
N LEU A 79 -14.17 -4.77 -4.66
CA LEU A 79 -13.93 -4.80 -3.23
C LEU A 79 -14.48 -6.11 -2.67
N TYR A 80 -13.61 -6.95 -2.12
CA TYR A 80 -14.00 -8.14 -1.37
C TYR A 80 -14.08 -7.80 0.11
N LYS A 81 -15.26 -7.93 0.68
CA LYS A 81 -15.52 -7.58 2.06
C LYS A 81 -14.95 -8.62 3.02
N GLY A 82 -14.30 -8.16 4.06
CA GLY A 82 -13.88 -8.98 5.20
C GLY A 82 -15.05 -9.40 6.08
N SER A 83 -14.75 -10.18 7.11
CA SER A 83 -15.76 -10.58 8.10
C SER A 83 -16.40 -9.36 8.74
N THR A 84 -17.73 -9.37 8.82
CA THR A 84 -18.44 -8.33 9.56
C THR A 84 -18.46 -8.76 11.03
N ALA A 85 -17.75 -8.03 11.88
CA ALA A 85 -17.90 -8.21 13.32
C ALA A 85 -19.40 -8.13 13.68
N PRO A 86 -19.89 -8.94 14.60
CA PRO A 86 -21.29 -8.84 15.04
C PRO A 86 -21.56 -7.41 15.49
N SER A 87 -22.47 -6.75 14.80
CA SER A 87 -22.97 -5.38 15.05
C SER A 87 -21.93 -4.24 15.14
N THR A 88 -21.36 -3.83 14.00
CA THR A 88 -20.83 -2.47 13.86
C THR A 88 -21.94 -1.39 13.94
N ALA A 89 -23.17 -1.78 14.18
CA ALA A 89 -24.32 -0.88 14.33
C ALA A 89 -24.29 -0.03 15.61
N ASN A 90 -23.39 -0.30 16.58
CA ASN A 90 -23.35 0.39 17.87
C ASN A 90 -21.94 0.86 18.30
N LEU A 91 -21.06 1.21 17.39
CA LEU A 91 -19.75 1.80 17.73
C LEU A 91 -19.81 3.19 18.39
N ASN A 92 -20.99 3.67 18.73
CA ASN A 92 -21.20 4.89 19.53
C ASN A 92 -21.41 4.61 21.03
N VAL A 93 -21.15 3.40 21.52
CA VAL A 93 -21.29 3.08 22.94
C VAL A 93 -19.91 3.12 23.60
N PRO A 94 -19.75 3.82 24.75
CA PRO A 94 -18.50 3.85 25.50
C PRO A 94 -18.10 2.43 25.91
N LEU A 95 -16.79 2.17 25.88
CA LEU A 95 -16.13 0.93 26.28
C LEU A 95 -16.82 0.21 27.47
N HIS A 96 -17.62 -0.80 27.18
CA HIS A 96 -18.23 -1.67 28.17
C HIS A 96 -17.36 -2.93 28.36
N PRO A 97 -17.25 -3.51 29.58
CA PRO A 97 -16.42 -4.67 29.88
C PRO A 97 -16.76 -5.97 29.15
N ASP A 98 -17.88 -6.03 28.43
CA ASP A 98 -18.39 -7.21 27.71
C ASP A 98 -17.74 -7.44 26.32
N TYR A 99 -16.73 -6.66 25.97
CA TYR A 99 -15.96 -6.86 24.72
C TYR A 99 -15.16 -8.17 24.65
N ARG A 100 -15.10 -8.95 25.73
CA ARG A 100 -14.48 -10.28 25.70
C ARG A 100 -15.24 -11.25 24.80
N ASP A 101 -16.55 -11.23 24.84
CA ASP A 101 -17.40 -12.17 24.10
C ASP A 101 -17.37 -11.90 22.59
N VAL A 102 -17.37 -10.63 22.18
CA VAL A 102 -17.23 -10.23 20.75
C VAL A 102 -15.84 -10.55 20.21
N ARG A 103 -14.82 -10.42 21.04
CA ARG A 103 -13.44 -10.76 20.71
C ARG A 103 -13.27 -12.28 20.56
N GLU A 104 -13.91 -13.06 21.43
CA GLU A 104 -13.87 -14.53 21.41
C GLU A 104 -14.60 -15.07 20.17
N ASP A 105 -15.78 -14.58 19.81
CA ASP A 105 -16.51 -15.03 18.63
C ASP A 105 -15.80 -14.71 17.31
N TRP A 106 -15.22 -13.52 17.19
CA TRP A 106 -14.51 -13.14 15.96
C TRP A 106 -13.12 -13.78 15.86
N LEU A 107 -12.39 -13.87 16.98
CA LEU A 107 -11.11 -14.57 17.08
C LEU A 107 -11.30 -16.08 17.14
N ASP A 108 -12.39 -16.59 17.73
CA ASP A 108 -12.57 -18.02 17.97
C ASP A 108 -13.34 -18.74 16.84
N ASN A 109 -14.13 -18.05 16.04
CA ASN A 109 -14.94 -18.68 14.98
C ASN A 109 -14.51 -18.36 13.55
N ASP A 110 -14.30 -17.09 13.20
CA ASP A 110 -13.99 -16.69 11.82
C ASP A 110 -12.49 -16.79 11.52
N ILE A 111 -11.66 -16.41 12.47
CA ILE A 111 -10.19 -16.51 12.34
C ILE A 111 -9.73 -17.98 12.44
N PRO A 112 -10.19 -18.81 13.39
CA PRO A 112 -9.80 -20.22 13.41
C PRO A 112 -10.21 -21.01 12.17
N THR A 113 -11.33 -20.69 11.52
CA THR A 113 -11.69 -21.30 10.25
C THR A 113 -10.70 -20.91 9.16
N ALA A 114 -10.30 -19.66 9.09
CA ALA A 114 -9.21 -19.20 8.23
C ALA A 114 -7.86 -19.83 8.63
N PHE A 115 -7.57 -19.96 9.93
CA PHE A 115 -6.38 -20.63 10.47
C PHE A 115 -6.35 -22.13 10.17
N GLN A 116 -7.48 -22.84 10.23
CA GLN A 116 -7.55 -24.25 9.87
C GLN A 116 -7.27 -24.46 8.38
N VAL A 117 -7.76 -23.55 7.53
CA VAL A 117 -7.46 -23.55 6.10
C VAL A 117 -5.95 -23.41 5.87
N ILE A 118 -5.29 -22.52 6.60
CA ILE A 118 -3.86 -22.22 6.41
C ILE A 118 -2.95 -23.30 7.03
N ASN A 119 -3.30 -23.83 8.20
CA ASN A 119 -2.48 -24.83 8.91
C ASN A 119 -2.74 -26.26 8.43
N GLY A 120 -3.76 -26.49 7.61
CA GLY A 120 -4.13 -27.83 7.15
C GLY A 120 -3.20 -28.48 6.12
N GLY A 121 -2.16 -27.78 5.66
CA GLY A 121 -1.09 -28.29 4.80
C GLY A 121 -1.58 -28.88 3.48
N GLY A 122 -1.93 -28.06 2.52
CA GLY A 122 -2.30 -28.48 1.16
C GLY A 122 -3.37 -27.59 0.53
N PRO A 123 -3.73 -27.80 -0.74
CA PRO A 123 -4.74 -27.00 -1.42
C PRO A 123 -6.09 -27.12 -0.73
N VAL A 124 -6.56 -26.05 -0.10
CA VAL A 124 -7.87 -25.99 0.53
C VAL A 124 -8.70 -24.90 -0.15
N VAL A 125 -9.81 -25.31 -0.75
CA VAL A 125 -10.74 -24.41 -1.43
C VAL A 125 -12.05 -24.38 -0.67
N THR A 126 -12.32 -23.29 0.02
CA THR A 126 -13.65 -23.07 0.61
C THR A 126 -14.65 -22.65 -0.47
N PRO A 127 -15.97 -22.88 -0.26
CA PRO A 127 -17.00 -22.37 -1.18
C PRO A 127 -16.91 -20.85 -1.39
N GLN A 128 -16.50 -20.09 -0.37
CA GLN A 128 -16.33 -18.66 -0.44
C GLN A 128 -15.17 -18.25 -1.34
N LEU A 129 -13.99 -18.87 -1.20
CA LEU A 129 -12.83 -18.62 -2.05
C LEU A 129 -13.14 -18.91 -3.52
N LYS A 130 -13.77 -20.07 -3.79
CA LYS A 130 -14.20 -20.43 -5.14
C LYS A 130 -15.18 -19.41 -5.72
N SER A 131 -16.16 -19.00 -4.94
CA SER A 131 -17.14 -17.99 -5.33
C SER A 131 -16.47 -16.64 -5.65
N SER A 132 -15.46 -16.25 -4.87
CA SER A 132 -14.69 -15.01 -5.11
C SER A 132 -13.94 -15.06 -6.44
N ALA A 133 -13.33 -16.19 -6.78
CA ALA A 133 -12.67 -16.41 -8.07
C ALA A 133 -13.66 -16.33 -9.24
N GLU A 134 -14.83 -16.96 -9.09
CA GLU A 134 -15.89 -16.89 -10.09
C GLU A 134 -16.38 -15.44 -10.30
N THR A 135 -16.52 -14.66 -9.22
CA THR A 135 -16.91 -13.24 -9.29
C THR A 135 -15.91 -12.42 -10.09
N LEU A 136 -14.62 -12.55 -9.83
CA LEU A 136 -13.58 -11.84 -10.59
C LEU A 136 -13.61 -12.22 -12.07
N LYS A 137 -13.62 -13.52 -12.39
CA LYS A 137 -13.66 -14.02 -13.77
C LYS A 137 -14.91 -13.53 -14.52
N GLN A 138 -16.08 -13.58 -13.87
CA GLN A 138 -17.33 -13.10 -14.46
C GLN A 138 -17.29 -11.59 -14.71
N ALA A 139 -16.83 -10.80 -13.73
CA ALA A 139 -16.70 -9.36 -13.89
C ALA A 139 -15.74 -8.99 -15.04
N MET A 140 -14.60 -9.66 -15.13
CA MET A 140 -13.66 -9.46 -16.23
C MET A 140 -14.25 -9.85 -17.60
N LYS A 141 -15.08 -10.90 -17.66
CA LYS A 141 -15.80 -11.27 -18.88
C LYS A 141 -16.89 -10.25 -19.27
N LEU A 142 -17.59 -9.72 -18.28
CA LEU A 142 -18.65 -8.71 -18.50
C LEU A 142 -18.08 -7.38 -19.00
N TYR A 143 -16.89 -6.99 -18.54
CA TYR A 143 -16.25 -5.72 -18.89
C TYR A 143 -14.87 -5.98 -19.55
N PRO A 144 -14.87 -6.45 -20.82
CA PRO A 144 -13.67 -7.02 -21.45
C PRO A 144 -12.54 -6.01 -21.69
N ASN A 145 -12.84 -4.72 -21.74
CA ASN A 145 -11.89 -3.64 -22.04
C ASN A 145 -11.45 -2.87 -20.79
N ALA A 146 -11.94 -3.26 -19.60
CA ALA A 146 -11.63 -2.57 -18.36
C ALA A 146 -10.25 -3.00 -17.81
N GLN A 147 -9.52 -2.04 -17.26
CA GLN A 147 -8.43 -2.26 -16.32
C GLN A 147 -9.02 -2.67 -14.98
N VAL A 148 -8.42 -3.64 -14.31
CA VAL A 148 -9.01 -4.26 -13.13
C VAL A 148 -8.17 -3.97 -11.90
N TYR A 149 -8.83 -3.46 -10.87
CA TYR A 149 -8.27 -3.24 -9.54
C TYR A 149 -9.02 -4.12 -8.53
N VAL A 150 -8.27 -4.77 -7.65
CA VAL A 150 -8.85 -5.70 -6.67
C VAL A 150 -8.39 -5.30 -5.28
N TYR A 151 -9.34 -5.17 -4.36
CA TYR A 151 -9.09 -4.81 -2.97
C TYR A 151 -9.71 -5.84 -2.04
N GLY A 152 -9.12 -6.00 -0.89
CA GLY A 152 -9.68 -6.80 0.19
C GLY A 152 -8.94 -6.59 1.50
N HIS A 153 -9.66 -6.68 2.61
CA HIS A 153 -9.13 -6.59 3.96
C HIS A 153 -9.52 -7.84 4.75
N SER A 154 -8.66 -8.29 5.66
CA SER A 154 -8.96 -9.45 6.51
C SER A 154 -9.32 -10.68 5.68
N LEU A 155 -10.47 -11.32 5.92
CA LEU A 155 -11.01 -12.42 5.10
C LEU A 155 -11.23 -11.98 3.63
N GLY A 156 -11.59 -10.72 3.38
CA GLY A 156 -11.68 -10.16 2.03
C GLY A 156 -10.34 -10.14 1.30
N SER A 157 -9.24 -9.96 2.02
CA SER A 157 -7.88 -10.11 1.49
C SER A 157 -7.62 -11.56 1.00
N MET A 158 -8.02 -12.57 1.77
CA MET A 158 -7.91 -13.98 1.33
C MET A 158 -8.72 -14.23 0.06
N ASN A 159 -9.96 -13.72 0.01
CA ASN A 159 -10.83 -13.82 -1.16
C ASN A 159 -10.20 -13.17 -2.39
N ALA A 160 -9.63 -11.99 -2.24
CA ALA A 160 -8.95 -11.26 -3.30
C ALA A 160 -7.68 -11.97 -3.79
N GLN A 161 -6.85 -12.45 -2.87
CA GLN A 161 -5.65 -13.23 -3.17
C GLN A 161 -6.00 -14.49 -3.96
N TYR A 162 -7.00 -15.26 -3.50
CA TYR A 162 -7.43 -16.48 -4.16
C TYR A 162 -8.03 -16.19 -5.54
N ALA A 163 -8.88 -15.17 -5.65
CA ALA A 163 -9.50 -14.82 -6.91
C ALA A 163 -8.46 -14.47 -8.00
N ILE A 164 -7.40 -13.77 -7.62
CA ILE A 164 -6.30 -13.45 -8.54
C ILE A 164 -5.46 -14.69 -8.86
N ALA A 165 -5.14 -15.51 -7.89
CA ALA A 165 -4.38 -16.73 -8.10
C ALA A 165 -5.09 -17.72 -9.05
N ASP A 166 -6.43 -17.71 -9.06
CA ASP A 166 -7.25 -18.57 -9.90
C ASP A 166 -7.53 -18.02 -11.33
N LEU A 167 -6.92 -16.89 -11.70
CA LEU A 167 -7.06 -16.32 -13.04
C LEU A 167 -6.35 -17.16 -14.10
N ASP A 168 -6.92 -17.18 -15.31
CA ASP A 168 -6.21 -17.66 -16.48
C ASP A 168 -5.00 -16.76 -16.79
N LYS A 169 -3.88 -17.34 -17.22
CA LYS A 169 -2.64 -16.58 -17.55
C LYS A 169 -2.86 -15.47 -18.59
N LYS A 170 -3.84 -15.63 -19.50
CA LYS A 170 -4.18 -14.60 -20.50
C LYS A 170 -4.80 -13.35 -19.87
N ASP A 171 -5.47 -13.50 -18.74
CA ASP A 171 -6.24 -12.43 -18.07
C ASP A 171 -5.41 -11.64 -17.06
N ILE A 172 -4.27 -12.18 -16.57
CA ILE A 172 -3.42 -11.51 -15.58
C ILE A 172 -2.93 -10.13 -16.03
N LYS A 173 -2.72 -9.92 -17.35
CA LYS A 173 -2.27 -8.64 -17.90
C LYS A 173 -3.28 -7.51 -17.72
N ARG A 174 -4.56 -7.84 -17.50
CA ARG A 174 -5.63 -6.88 -17.27
C ARG A 174 -5.70 -6.40 -15.83
N ILE A 175 -5.02 -7.09 -14.91
CA ILE A 175 -4.88 -6.63 -13.53
C ILE A 175 -3.95 -5.42 -13.54
N SER A 176 -4.46 -4.29 -13.09
CA SER A 176 -3.74 -3.02 -12.97
C SER A 176 -3.29 -2.74 -11.54
N GLY A 177 -3.94 -3.34 -10.55
CA GLY A 177 -3.54 -3.27 -9.15
C GLY A 177 -4.29 -4.28 -8.30
N GLY A 178 -3.60 -4.87 -7.32
CA GLY A 178 -4.19 -5.67 -6.25
C GLY A 178 -3.65 -5.21 -4.91
N PHE A 179 -4.53 -4.93 -3.96
CA PHE A 179 -4.20 -4.34 -2.67
C PHE A 179 -4.89 -5.15 -1.56
N PHE A 180 -4.09 -5.93 -0.85
CA PHE A 180 -4.53 -6.88 0.15
C PHE A 180 -4.08 -6.41 1.53
N TYR A 181 -5.03 -6.14 2.42
CA TYR A 181 -4.73 -5.57 3.73
C TYR A 181 -5.01 -6.57 4.84
N GLN A 182 -4.05 -6.74 5.73
CA GLN A 182 -4.20 -7.43 7.02
C GLN A 182 -4.88 -8.81 6.95
N GLY A 183 -4.71 -9.51 5.83
CA GLY A 183 -5.24 -10.87 5.68
C GLY A 183 -4.15 -11.93 5.81
N PRO A 184 -4.52 -13.17 6.10
CA PRO A 184 -3.59 -14.29 6.12
C PRO A 184 -2.98 -14.60 4.75
N ASN A 185 -1.77 -15.18 4.75
CA ASN A 185 -1.11 -15.65 3.53
C ASN A 185 -1.70 -16.98 3.08
N ILE A 186 -2.30 -17.02 1.90
CA ILE A 186 -2.91 -18.25 1.37
C ILE A 186 -2.03 -19.00 0.37
N TYR A 187 -0.79 -18.55 0.14
CA TYR A 187 0.04 -19.11 -0.94
C TYR A 187 0.27 -20.62 -0.79
N SER A 188 0.47 -21.11 0.42
CA SER A 188 0.64 -22.54 0.70
C SER A 188 -0.62 -23.40 0.44
N ASN A 189 -1.78 -22.76 0.36
CA ASN A 189 -3.07 -23.41 0.12
C ASN A 189 -3.46 -23.40 -1.38
N LEU A 190 -2.63 -22.79 -2.22
CA LEU A 190 -2.85 -22.74 -3.67
C LEU A 190 -2.36 -24.01 -4.35
N THR A 191 -3.04 -24.40 -5.43
CA THR A 191 -2.55 -25.48 -6.31
C THR A 191 -1.25 -25.05 -7.02
N PRO A 192 -0.44 -25.99 -7.53
CA PRO A 192 0.76 -25.64 -8.32
C PRO A 192 0.46 -24.70 -9.48
N GLU A 193 -0.66 -24.88 -10.18
CA GLU A 193 -1.08 -24.04 -11.30
C GLU A 193 -1.40 -22.60 -10.85
N GLN A 194 -2.07 -22.46 -9.69
CA GLN A 194 -2.36 -21.15 -9.09
C GLN A 194 -1.08 -20.48 -8.61
N GLN A 195 -0.14 -21.24 -8.01
CA GLN A 195 1.16 -20.71 -7.61
C GLN A 195 1.96 -20.21 -8.82
N ASP A 196 1.89 -20.90 -9.95
CA ASP A 196 2.52 -20.45 -11.19
C ASP A 196 1.86 -19.19 -11.76
N THR A 197 0.55 -19.05 -11.62
CA THR A 197 -0.17 -17.81 -11.94
C THR A 197 0.30 -16.66 -11.05
N VAL A 198 0.44 -16.91 -9.74
CA VAL A 198 0.95 -15.92 -8.78
C VAL A 198 2.36 -15.48 -9.12
N LYS A 199 3.27 -16.40 -9.43
CA LYS A 199 4.65 -16.04 -9.86
C LYS A 199 4.62 -15.13 -11.09
N ALA A 200 3.77 -15.45 -12.07
CA ALA A 200 3.67 -14.67 -13.29
C ALA A 200 3.10 -13.26 -13.07
N ILE A 201 2.12 -13.10 -12.18
CA ILE A 201 1.53 -11.80 -11.91
C ILE A 201 2.37 -10.96 -10.94
N ASN A 202 3.03 -11.58 -9.95
CA ASN A 202 3.97 -10.89 -9.06
C ASN A 202 5.12 -10.25 -9.86
N ALA A 203 5.59 -10.90 -10.93
CA ALA A 203 6.61 -10.34 -11.83
C ALA A 203 6.16 -9.05 -12.57
N LEU A 204 4.89 -8.69 -12.51
CA LEU A 204 4.38 -7.44 -13.07
C LEU A 204 4.43 -6.26 -12.09
N ASP A 205 4.86 -6.47 -10.84
CA ASP A 205 4.95 -5.46 -9.77
C ASP A 205 3.64 -4.67 -9.55
N LYS A 206 2.49 -5.35 -9.53
CA LYS A 206 1.16 -4.72 -9.43
C LYS A 206 0.32 -5.19 -8.25
N LEU A 207 0.79 -6.19 -7.52
CA LEU A 207 0.09 -6.74 -6.36
C LEU A 207 0.87 -6.45 -5.09
N PHE A 208 0.17 -5.94 -4.07
CA PHE A 208 0.76 -5.55 -2.80
C PHE A 208 -0.04 -6.13 -1.65
N ASN A 209 0.67 -6.79 -0.74
CA ASN A 209 0.11 -7.44 0.42
C ASN A 209 0.63 -6.74 1.68
N TYR A 210 -0.21 -5.90 2.27
CA TYR A 210 0.13 -5.06 3.40
C TYR A 210 -0.09 -5.82 4.70
N ILE A 211 0.94 -5.92 5.50
CA ILE A 211 0.88 -6.50 6.84
C ILE A 211 1.37 -5.52 7.89
N ASP A 212 0.70 -5.53 9.02
CA ASP A 212 1.13 -4.88 10.23
C ASP A 212 1.57 -5.96 11.21
N ARG A 213 2.85 -5.97 11.60
CA ARG A 213 3.41 -6.97 12.53
C ARG A 213 2.82 -6.87 13.95
N LYS A 214 2.11 -5.78 14.26
CA LYS A 214 1.40 -5.58 15.52
C LYS A 214 -0.05 -6.09 15.47
N ASP A 215 -0.52 -6.47 14.28
CA ASP A 215 -1.81 -7.13 14.07
C ASP A 215 -1.63 -8.65 14.13
N TYR A 216 -2.56 -9.37 14.75
CA TYR A 216 -2.50 -10.83 14.91
C TYR A 216 -3.12 -11.60 13.74
N VAL A 217 -3.82 -10.93 12.82
CA VAL A 217 -4.55 -11.57 11.72
C VAL A 217 -3.63 -11.94 10.55
N PRO A 218 -2.68 -11.09 10.08
CA PRO A 218 -1.81 -11.41 8.97
C PRO A 218 -0.75 -12.43 9.38
N ILE A 219 -1.08 -13.71 9.26
CA ILE A 219 -0.19 -14.84 9.55
C ILE A 219 0.32 -15.51 8.28
N GLY A 220 1.35 -16.32 8.43
CA GLY A 220 1.95 -17.07 7.31
C GLY A 220 3.00 -16.30 6.50
N TYR A 221 3.32 -15.08 6.90
CA TYR A 221 4.34 -14.23 6.27
C TYR A 221 5.67 -14.33 7.03
N GLY A 222 6.26 -15.52 7.06
CA GLY A 222 7.61 -15.73 7.58
C GLY A 222 8.68 -15.29 6.58
N ILE A 223 9.91 -15.11 7.06
CA ILE A 223 11.07 -14.76 6.22
C ILE A 223 11.21 -15.78 5.08
N GLY A 224 11.19 -15.31 3.84
CA GLY A 224 11.34 -16.14 2.64
C GLY A 224 10.08 -16.90 2.23
N ASN A 225 8.96 -16.78 2.94
CA ASN A 225 7.71 -17.40 2.51
C ASN A 225 7.13 -16.65 1.32
N PRO A 226 6.79 -17.35 0.22
CA PRO A 226 6.13 -16.70 -0.92
C PRO A 226 4.72 -16.25 -0.54
N ALA A 227 4.24 -15.21 -1.23
CA ALA A 227 2.91 -14.64 -1.03
C ALA A 227 2.26 -14.26 -2.36
N VAL A 228 0.95 -14.05 -2.34
CA VAL A 228 0.22 -13.42 -3.44
C VAL A 228 0.43 -11.91 -3.31
N GLY A 229 1.19 -11.35 -4.22
CA GLY A 229 1.63 -9.95 -4.16
C GLY A 229 2.94 -9.77 -3.39
N HIS A 230 3.53 -8.59 -3.56
CA HIS A 230 4.72 -8.20 -2.80
C HIS A 230 4.33 -7.85 -1.38
N LEU A 231 5.08 -8.38 -0.42
CA LEU A 231 4.88 -8.06 0.99
C LEU A 231 5.31 -6.63 1.26
N ILE A 232 4.45 -5.88 1.93
CA ILE A 232 4.68 -4.53 2.39
C ILE A 232 4.48 -4.52 3.90
N GLU A 233 5.56 -4.38 4.64
CA GLU A 233 5.50 -4.27 6.10
C GLU A 233 5.20 -2.82 6.49
N VAL A 234 4.07 -2.62 7.15
CA VAL A 234 3.60 -1.28 7.51
C VAL A 234 4.27 -0.83 8.80
N ASP A 235 4.87 0.36 8.75
CA ASP A 235 5.33 1.05 9.95
C ASP A 235 4.15 1.74 10.63
N SER A 236 3.54 1.04 11.56
CA SER A 236 2.32 1.45 12.24
C SER A 236 2.58 1.95 13.67
N LYS A 237 1.69 2.81 14.17
CA LYS A 237 1.62 3.09 15.61
C LYS A 237 1.00 1.92 16.33
N ASN A 238 1.40 1.72 17.60
CA ASN A 238 0.74 0.76 18.47
C ASN A 238 -0.57 1.38 18.97
N VAL A 239 -1.68 0.73 18.63
CA VAL A 239 -3.04 1.11 19.04
C VAL A 239 -3.76 -0.11 19.64
N GLY A 240 -5.05 -0.05 19.91
CA GLY A 240 -5.80 -1.21 20.42
C GLY A 240 -5.91 -2.34 19.39
N LEU A 241 -6.15 -3.57 19.83
CA LEU A 241 -6.18 -4.77 18.95
C LEU A 241 -7.12 -4.63 17.75
N ILE A 242 -8.32 -4.12 17.96
CA ILE A 242 -9.32 -3.93 16.91
C ILE A 242 -8.87 -2.81 15.97
N GLU A 243 -8.44 -1.69 16.54
CA GLU A 243 -7.94 -0.55 15.79
C GLU A 243 -6.70 -0.90 14.99
N GLN A 244 -5.80 -1.77 15.52
CA GLN A 244 -4.63 -2.24 14.80
C GLN A 244 -5.03 -3.01 13.54
N HIS A 245 -6.00 -3.91 13.67
CA HIS A 245 -6.53 -4.65 12.53
C HIS A 245 -7.28 -3.76 11.53
N MET A 246 -7.98 -2.73 12.00
CA MET A 246 -8.81 -1.83 11.18
C MET A 246 -8.07 -0.58 10.68
N TRP A 247 -6.77 -0.68 10.38
CA TRP A 247 -5.88 0.39 9.90
C TRP A 247 -5.65 1.57 10.86
N GLY A 248 -6.04 1.46 12.13
CA GLY A 248 -5.91 2.57 13.09
C GLY A 248 -4.48 2.96 13.39
N GLY A 249 -3.53 2.03 13.26
CA GLY A 249 -2.10 2.26 13.41
C GLY A 249 -1.40 2.83 12.18
N TYR A 250 -2.02 2.85 11.01
CA TYR A 250 -1.40 3.28 9.76
C TYR A 250 -1.00 4.75 9.79
N GLN A 251 0.18 5.04 9.27
CA GLN A 251 0.76 6.37 9.21
C GLN A 251 1.04 6.76 7.77
N PHE A 252 0.75 8.00 7.43
CA PHE A 252 0.98 8.55 6.09
C PHE A 252 1.82 9.81 6.18
N ASP A 253 2.66 10.03 5.18
CA ASP A 253 3.35 11.29 5.03
C ASP A 253 2.41 12.40 4.49
N LYS A 254 2.95 13.61 4.31
CA LYS A 254 2.21 14.78 3.79
C LYS A 254 1.67 14.59 2.37
N ASP A 255 2.25 13.68 1.61
CA ASP A 255 1.91 13.40 0.21
C ASP A 255 0.94 12.21 0.09
N GLY A 256 0.59 11.60 1.23
CA GLY A 256 -0.34 10.48 1.33
C GLY A 256 0.30 9.11 1.03
N ASN A 257 1.62 9.01 1.10
CA ASN A 257 2.32 7.73 1.01
C ASN A 257 2.30 7.04 2.37
N LEU A 258 2.09 5.73 2.37
CA LEU A 258 2.10 4.92 3.58
C LEU A 258 3.53 4.74 4.09
N LEU A 259 3.73 4.91 5.40
CA LEU A 259 5.01 4.60 6.02
C LEU A 259 5.15 3.08 6.11
N THR A 260 6.20 2.56 5.48
CA THR A 260 6.48 1.12 5.37
C THR A 260 7.97 0.87 5.55
N ASP A 261 8.35 -0.41 5.53
CA ASP A 261 9.75 -0.80 5.35
C ASP A 261 10.32 -0.28 4.02
N LYS A 262 11.64 -0.30 3.89
CA LYS A 262 12.35 0.22 2.71
C LYS A 262 11.90 -0.40 1.39
N GLU A 263 11.87 -1.73 1.36
CA GLU A 263 11.51 -2.45 0.14
C GLU A 263 10.07 -2.11 -0.28
N GLY A 264 9.17 -2.01 0.69
CA GLY A 264 7.79 -1.59 0.49
C GLY A 264 7.70 -0.18 -0.07
N SER A 265 8.38 0.78 0.52
CA SER A 265 8.39 2.18 0.05
C SER A 265 8.89 2.30 -1.39
N LEU A 266 9.98 1.62 -1.72
CA LEU A 266 10.54 1.62 -3.08
C LEU A 266 9.58 0.99 -4.10
N ARG A 267 8.94 -0.12 -3.76
CA ARG A 267 7.96 -0.80 -4.64
C ARG A 267 6.74 0.05 -4.89
N LEU A 268 6.21 0.68 -3.85
CA LEU A 268 5.03 1.55 -3.96
C LEU A 268 5.34 2.81 -4.79
N ALA A 269 6.51 3.42 -4.59
CA ALA A 269 6.96 4.56 -5.39
C ALA A 269 7.09 4.18 -6.89
N LYS A 270 7.70 3.05 -7.18
CA LYS A 270 7.82 2.51 -8.56
C LYS A 270 6.45 2.26 -9.19
N TYR A 271 5.53 1.66 -8.44
CA TYR A 271 4.17 1.42 -8.91
C TYR A 271 3.44 2.73 -9.19
N ALA A 272 3.44 3.69 -8.26
CA ALA A 272 2.79 4.99 -8.44
C ALA A 272 3.31 5.71 -9.68
N THR A 273 4.63 5.75 -9.87
CA THR A 273 5.27 6.35 -11.05
C THR A 273 4.80 5.64 -12.33
N SER A 274 4.79 4.30 -12.35
CA SER A 274 4.36 3.53 -13.52
C SER A 274 2.89 3.77 -13.89
N GLN A 275 2.01 3.94 -12.90
CA GLN A 275 0.60 4.27 -13.12
C GLN A 275 0.44 5.68 -13.71
N GLN A 276 1.19 6.66 -13.23
CA GLN A 276 1.19 8.02 -13.76
C GLN A 276 1.66 8.03 -15.23
N LEU A 277 2.77 7.38 -15.53
CA LEU A 277 3.29 7.27 -16.89
C LEU A 277 2.31 6.54 -17.82
N SER A 278 1.66 5.48 -17.34
CA SER A 278 0.61 4.78 -18.10
C SER A 278 -0.57 5.69 -18.42
N ALA A 279 -1.04 6.49 -17.46
CA ALA A 279 -2.12 7.46 -17.68
C ALA A 279 -1.73 8.54 -18.71
N ILE A 280 -0.49 9.02 -18.67
CA ILE A 280 0.04 9.99 -19.64
C ILE A 280 0.09 9.38 -21.04
N ASN A 281 0.53 8.13 -21.18
CA ASN A 281 0.54 7.42 -22.47
C ASN A 281 -0.88 7.21 -23.03
N ILE A 282 -1.87 6.97 -22.19
CA ILE A 282 -3.27 6.90 -22.62
C ILE A 282 -3.75 8.27 -23.13
N MET A 283 -3.38 9.36 -22.46
CA MET A 283 -3.67 10.72 -22.94
C MET A 283 -2.98 11.01 -24.25
N ARG A 284 -1.68 10.69 -24.41
CA ARG A 284 -0.92 10.82 -25.64
C ARG A 284 -1.62 10.09 -26.80
N THR A 285 -2.04 8.85 -26.57
CA THR A 285 -2.79 8.07 -27.59
C THR A 285 -4.14 8.69 -27.91
N SER A 286 -4.84 9.27 -26.93
CA SER A 286 -6.14 9.92 -27.15
C SER A 286 -6.01 11.20 -27.98
N PHE A 287 -5.01 12.03 -27.69
CA PHE A 287 -4.74 13.26 -28.46
C PHE A 287 -4.36 12.93 -29.91
N THR A 288 -3.46 11.97 -30.13
CA THR A 288 -3.07 11.52 -31.47
C THR A 288 -4.25 11.02 -32.29
N LYS A 289 -5.21 10.31 -31.67
CA LYS A 289 -6.40 9.79 -32.37
C LYS A 289 -7.43 10.85 -32.72
N SER A 290 -7.47 11.95 -31.98
CA SER A 290 -8.48 13.00 -32.16
C SER A 290 -8.12 14.08 -33.17
N GLY A 291 -6.82 14.22 -33.53
CA GLY A 291 -6.36 15.37 -34.34
C GLY A 291 -5.32 15.08 -35.43
N GLY A 292 -4.97 13.81 -35.71
CA GLY A 292 -4.02 13.50 -36.79
C GLY A 292 -2.54 13.74 -36.45
N GLY A 293 -2.21 13.91 -35.19
CA GLY A 293 -0.88 14.15 -34.61
C GLY A 293 -1.00 14.92 -33.31
N LEU A 294 0.09 15.00 -32.56
CA LEU A 294 0.16 15.89 -31.38
C LEU A 294 0.49 17.31 -31.85
N SER A 295 -0.18 18.28 -31.28
CA SER A 295 0.26 19.69 -31.36
C SER A 295 1.48 19.91 -30.47
N SER A 296 2.28 20.94 -30.75
CA SER A 296 3.44 21.28 -29.92
C SER A 296 3.05 21.51 -28.45
N SER A 297 1.89 22.10 -28.18
CA SER A 297 1.37 22.32 -26.82
C SER A 297 0.99 21.02 -26.12
N GLU A 298 0.42 20.06 -26.85
CA GLU A 298 0.11 18.73 -26.29
C GLU A 298 1.39 17.93 -26.00
N GLU A 299 2.42 18.02 -26.85
CA GLU A 299 3.73 17.42 -26.60
C GLU A 299 4.37 18.02 -25.35
N ILE A 300 4.46 19.35 -25.23
CA ILE A 300 5.03 20.03 -24.07
C ILE A 300 4.30 19.64 -22.80
N PHE A 301 2.95 19.60 -22.83
CA PHE A 301 2.15 19.17 -21.68
C PHE A 301 2.45 17.73 -21.25
N LEU A 302 2.53 16.81 -22.22
CA LEU A 302 2.77 15.39 -21.92
C LEU A 302 4.19 15.16 -21.39
N ASP A 303 5.18 15.79 -22.00
CA ASP A 303 6.59 15.69 -21.56
C ASP A 303 6.79 16.31 -20.17
N ALA A 304 6.12 17.43 -19.91
CA ALA A 304 6.09 18.04 -18.57
C ALA A 304 5.46 17.11 -17.52
N ALA A 305 4.35 16.49 -17.85
CA ALA A 305 3.67 15.54 -16.97
C ALA A 305 4.52 14.28 -16.70
N GLU A 306 5.22 13.77 -17.72
CA GLU A 306 6.19 12.67 -17.56
C GLU A 306 7.35 13.07 -16.63
N GLY A 307 7.93 14.24 -16.84
CA GLY A 307 8.98 14.78 -15.97
C GLY A 307 8.55 14.90 -14.51
N LEU A 308 7.34 15.40 -14.27
CA LEU A 308 6.77 15.51 -12.91
C LEU A 308 6.56 14.14 -12.26
N ALA A 309 6.06 13.16 -13.01
CA ALA A 309 5.85 11.81 -12.49
C ALA A 309 7.16 11.13 -12.09
N ILE A 310 8.20 11.29 -12.90
CA ILE A 310 9.53 10.72 -12.63
C ILE A 310 10.16 11.39 -11.40
N THR A 311 10.14 12.74 -11.34
CA THR A 311 10.72 13.49 -10.21
C THR A 311 10.04 13.15 -8.90
N GLN A 312 8.74 12.96 -8.90
CA GLN A 312 8.02 12.55 -7.70
C GLN A 312 8.38 11.13 -7.24
N GLY A 313 8.53 10.18 -8.18
CA GLY A 313 9.00 8.83 -7.87
C GLY A 313 10.43 8.82 -7.28
N MET A 314 11.31 9.65 -7.82
CA MET A 314 12.67 9.81 -7.29
C MET A 314 12.67 10.37 -5.87
N LYS A 315 11.80 11.35 -5.58
CA LYS A 315 11.65 11.91 -4.24
C LYS A 315 11.22 10.85 -3.23
N GLN A 316 10.19 10.08 -3.54
CA GLN A 316 9.71 8.99 -2.68
C GLN A 316 10.81 7.96 -2.39
N THR A 317 11.61 7.62 -3.40
CA THR A 317 12.76 6.72 -3.24
C THR A 317 13.78 7.30 -2.26
N LEU A 318 14.16 8.57 -2.42
CA LEU A 318 15.13 9.22 -1.54
C LEU A 318 14.63 9.31 -0.09
N GLN A 319 13.36 9.61 0.12
CA GLN A 319 12.75 9.65 1.45
C GLN A 319 12.82 8.28 2.15
N GLY A 320 12.60 7.19 1.41
CA GLY A 320 12.78 5.82 1.91
C GLY A 320 14.21 5.55 2.36
N GLU A 321 15.22 5.92 1.54
CA GLU A 321 16.64 5.73 1.88
C GLU A 321 17.06 6.52 3.11
N ILE A 322 16.58 7.76 3.27
CA ILE A 322 16.88 8.58 4.45
C ILE A 322 16.24 8.05 5.72
N LYS A 323 15.01 7.53 5.61
CA LYS A 323 14.37 6.86 6.75
C LYS A 323 15.20 5.66 7.23
N ASP A 324 15.69 4.83 6.33
CA ASP A 324 16.51 3.69 6.66
C ASP A 324 17.82 4.05 7.39
N LEU A 325 18.44 5.15 6.94
CA LEU A 325 19.63 5.67 7.63
C LEU A 325 19.29 6.08 9.06
N LYS A 326 18.14 6.69 9.30
CA LYS A 326 17.67 7.04 10.65
C LYS A 326 17.48 5.79 11.50
N ASP A 327 16.73 4.81 11.01
CA ASP A 327 16.46 3.56 11.72
C ASP A 327 17.76 2.79 12.02
N MET A 328 18.74 2.84 11.12
CA MET A 328 20.05 2.22 11.32
C MET A 328 20.88 2.94 12.40
N PHE A 329 20.83 4.27 12.44
CA PHE A 329 21.55 5.06 13.44
C PHE A 329 20.90 4.95 14.83
N ASP A 330 19.58 4.91 14.91
CA ASP A 330 18.87 4.67 16.17
C ASP A 330 19.28 3.32 16.76
N LYS A 331 19.30 2.26 15.95
CA LYS A 331 19.81 0.95 16.37
C LYS A 331 21.28 0.95 16.78
N ALA A 332 22.13 1.68 16.07
CA ALA A 332 23.56 1.78 16.42
C ALA A 332 23.74 2.47 17.78
N THR A 333 22.94 3.49 18.07
CA THR A 333 22.92 4.18 19.36
C THR A 333 22.45 3.25 20.47
N GLU A 334 21.30 2.56 20.30
CA GLU A 334 20.79 1.58 21.27
C GLU A 334 21.82 0.48 21.56
N ASN A 335 22.44 -0.08 20.52
CA ASN A 335 23.48 -1.11 20.68
C ASN A 335 24.72 -0.60 21.44
N ALA A 336 25.11 0.66 21.22
CA ALA A 336 26.24 1.26 21.91
C ALA A 336 25.93 1.48 23.41
N GLU A 337 24.73 1.91 23.74
CA GLU A 337 24.23 2.07 25.11
C GLU A 337 24.15 0.71 25.83
N GLU A 338 23.60 -0.32 25.16
CA GLU A 338 23.52 -1.69 25.68
C GLU A 338 24.95 -2.25 25.94
N LEU A 339 25.85 -2.10 24.95
CA LEU A 339 27.22 -2.55 25.08
C LEU A 339 27.94 -1.90 26.28
N TRP A 340 27.73 -0.60 26.49
CA TRP A 340 28.30 0.10 27.65
C TRP A 340 27.71 -0.41 28.96
N SER A 341 26.41 -0.57 29.04
CA SER A 341 25.66 -1.10 30.20
C SER A 341 26.20 -2.50 30.58
N ASP A 342 26.32 -3.39 29.60
CA ASP A 342 26.82 -4.74 29.79
C ASP A 342 28.31 -4.74 30.21
N THR A 343 29.11 -3.90 29.58
CA THR A 343 30.55 -3.74 29.95
C THR A 343 30.70 -3.32 31.39
N LEU A 344 29.91 -2.34 31.84
CA LEU A 344 29.95 -1.83 33.19
C LEU A 344 29.43 -2.87 34.20
N SER A 345 28.33 -3.57 33.86
CA SER A 345 27.78 -4.65 34.68
C SER A 345 28.79 -5.78 34.89
N ASN A 346 29.37 -6.27 33.82
CA ASN A 346 30.39 -7.33 33.87
C ASN A 346 31.66 -6.89 34.67
N ALA A 347 32.05 -5.63 34.51
CA ALA A 347 33.20 -5.08 35.26
C ALA A 347 32.93 -4.98 36.77
N ARG A 348 31.71 -4.66 37.16
CA ARG A 348 31.23 -4.65 38.57
C ARG A 348 31.23 -6.04 39.16
N ASP A 349 30.80 -7.05 38.41
CA ASP A 349 30.79 -8.45 38.86
C ASP A 349 32.22 -8.96 39.12
N ILE A 350 33.13 -8.68 38.18
CA ILE A 350 34.56 -9.05 38.31
C ILE A 350 35.21 -8.26 39.48
N GLY A 351 34.98 -6.97 39.52
CA GLY A 351 35.54 -6.02 40.48
C GLY A 351 34.71 -5.83 41.75
N SER A 352 33.99 -6.86 42.22
CA SER A 352 32.99 -6.76 43.31
C SER A 352 33.52 -6.22 44.65
N LYS A 353 34.82 -6.09 44.81
CA LYS A 353 35.48 -5.50 46.01
C LYS A 353 36.10 -4.12 45.73
N LEU A 354 36.00 -3.62 44.51
CA LEU A 354 36.54 -2.33 44.10
C LEU A 354 35.46 -1.25 44.25
N SER A 355 35.91 0.00 44.40
CA SER A 355 34.98 1.11 44.29
C SER A 355 34.56 1.37 42.82
N GLU A 356 33.42 2.01 42.63
CA GLU A 356 32.96 2.41 41.26
C GLU A 356 34.02 3.21 40.53
N SER A 357 34.70 4.11 41.24
CA SER A 357 35.81 4.92 40.67
C SER A 357 36.98 4.07 40.19
N ASP A 358 37.34 2.99 40.95
CA ASP A 358 38.42 2.08 40.57
C ASP A 358 38.05 1.24 39.35
N ILE A 359 36.78 0.80 39.27
CA ILE A 359 36.22 0.06 38.12
C ILE A 359 36.26 0.93 36.86
N LEU A 360 35.75 2.15 36.94
CA LEU A 360 35.75 3.08 35.81
C LEU A 360 37.18 3.45 35.38
N THR A 361 38.11 3.61 36.35
CA THR A 361 39.53 3.86 36.05
C THR A 361 40.16 2.69 35.33
N ALA A 362 39.90 1.45 35.76
CA ALA A 362 40.42 0.25 35.12
C ALA A 362 39.85 0.09 33.69
N LEU A 363 38.57 0.32 33.50
CA LEU A 363 37.93 0.31 32.17
C LEU A 363 38.56 1.37 31.27
N ALA A 364 38.75 2.60 31.76
CA ALA A 364 39.38 3.69 31.02
C ALA A 364 40.82 3.36 30.63
N TYR A 365 41.60 2.70 31.53
CA TYR A 365 42.94 2.26 31.21
C TYR A 365 42.96 1.18 30.13
N GLY A 366 41.95 0.33 30.08
CA GLY A 366 41.69 -0.65 29.02
C GLY A 366 41.14 -0.04 27.72
N GLY A 367 40.86 1.24 27.69
CA GLY A 367 40.28 1.96 26.53
C GLY A 367 38.76 1.82 26.39
N ALA A 368 38.11 1.23 27.38
CA ALA A 368 36.63 1.11 27.42
C ALA A 368 36.06 2.24 28.29
N THR A 369 35.53 3.27 27.65
CA THR A 369 34.86 4.37 28.34
C THR A 369 33.50 4.62 27.68
N GLU A 370 32.55 5.15 28.45
CA GLU A 370 31.25 5.60 27.90
C GLU A 370 31.44 6.62 26.78
N ALA A 371 32.38 7.55 26.96
CA ALA A 371 32.70 8.54 25.93
C ALA A 371 33.09 7.89 24.59
N LYS A 372 33.84 6.80 24.62
CA LYS A 372 34.33 6.12 23.42
C LYS A 372 33.29 5.15 22.83
N ILE A 373 32.55 4.45 23.68
CA ILE A 373 31.59 3.43 23.23
C ILE A 373 30.28 4.07 22.81
N VAL A 374 29.76 5.01 23.59
CA VAL A 374 28.45 5.65 23.34
C VAL A 374 28.59 7.00 22.66
N ASN A 375 29.31 7.95 23.32
CA ASN A 375 29.26 9.35 22.85
C ASN A 375 29.89 9.55 21.46
N GLU A 376 31.02 8.89 21.16
CA GLU A 376 31.65 8.94 19.82
C GLU A 376 30.71 8.33 18.77
N THR A 377 30.08 7.17 19.07
CA THR A 377 29.12 6.52 18.17
C THR A 377 27.92 7.42 17.89
N VAL A 378 27.32 7.98 18.95
CA VAL A 378 26.17 8.92 18.81
C VAL A 378 26.56 10.13 17.97
N GLN A 379 27.73 10.76 18.24
CA GLN A 379 28.19 11.92 17.47
C GLN A 379 28.41 11.62 15.99
N ASP A 380 28.98 10.45 15.66
CA ASP A 380 29.19 10.03 14.28
C ASP A 380 27.85 9.75 13.57
N CYS A 381 26.89 9.13 14.26
CA CYS A 381 25.54 8.92 13.75
C CYS A 381 24.81 10.26 13.51
N GLU A 382 24.83 11.17 14.48
CA GLU A 382 24.21 12.51 14.36
C GLU A 382 24.82 13.33 13.21
N LYS A 383 26.14 13.31 13.05
CA LYS A 383 26.83 13.99 11.95
C LYS A 383 26.40 13.42 10.60
N SER A 384 26.39 12.10 10.46
CA SER A 384 26.01 11.44 9.21
C SER A 384 24.53 11.69 8.87
N LEU A 385 23.67 11.71 9.90
CA LEU A 385 22.25 12.05 9.73
C LEU A 385 22.05 13.50 9.30
N ALA A 386 22.83 14.43 9.84
CA ALA A 386 22.78 15.84 9.43
C ALA A 386 23.21 16.01 7.97
N GLU A 387 24.22 15.27 7.50
CA GLU A 387 24.64 15.27 6.10
C GLU A 387 23.56 14.68 5.19
N ALA A 388 22.94 13.55 5.57
CA ALA A 388 21.84 12.94 4.84
C ALA A 388 20.61 13.86 4.75
N THR A 389 20.25 14.50 5.87
CA THR A 389 19.15 15.50 5.91
C THR A 389 19.43 16.70 5.00
N LYS A 390 20.68 17.12 4.92
CA LYS A 390 21.08 18.20 4.01
C LYS A 390 20.91 17.79 2.54
N ILE A 391 21.31 16.57 2.18
CA ILE A 391 21.09 16.03 0.83
C ILE A 391 19.59 15.99 0.50
N GLU A 392 18.75 15.55 1.43
CA GLU A 392 17.28 15.56 1.25
C GLU A 392 16.77 16.97 0.95
N GLN A 393 17.19 17.95 1.73
CA GLN A 393 16.76 19.34 1.54
C GLN A 393 17.25 19.94 0.22
N GLU A 394 18.48 19.63 -0.20
CA GLU A 394 19.02 20.08 -1.49
C GLU A 394 18.26 19.42 -2.66
N TYR A 395 17.91 18.16 -2.51
CA TYR A 395 17.12 17.43 -3.49
C TYR A 395 15.68 17.95 -3.58
N ASP A 396 15.02 18.22 -2.45
CA ASP A 396 13.69 18.84 -2.41
C ASP A 396 13.69 20.20 -3.12
N LYS A 397 14.71 21.02 -2.91
CA LYS A 397 14.88 22.30 -3.63
C LYS A 397 15.06 22.11 -5.13
N LEU A 398 15.84 21.09 -5.55
CA LEU A 398 16.01 20.78 -6.96
C LEU A 398 14.68 20.36 -7.60
N LEU A 399 13.91 19.50 -6.93
CA LEU A 399 12.59 19.09 -7.42
C LEU A 399 11.62 20.26 -7.51
N GLU A 400 11.64 21.17 -6.53
CA GLU A 400 10.83 22.40 -6.54
C GLU A 400 11.20 23.28 -7.74
N GLN A 401 12.49 23.49 -8.00
CA GLN A 401 12.97 24.23 -9.17
C GLN A 401 12.55 23.57 -10.51
N ILE A 402 12.63 22.25 -10.60
CA ILE A 402 12.15 21.50 -11.78
C ILE A 402 10.64 21.71 -11.96
N ASN A 403 9.85 21.59 -10.90
CA ASN A 403 8.41 21.80 -10.93
C ASN A 403 8.03 23.24 -11.33
N GLU A 404 8.75 24.22 -10.80
CA GLU A 404 8.57 25.64 -11.17
C GLU A 404 8.91 25.89 -12.64
N ALA A 405 10.02 25.33 -13.13
CA ALA A 405 10.44 25.45 -14.53
C ALA A 405 9.40 24.84 -15.48
N ILE A 406 8.90 23.63 -15.18
CA ILE A 406 7.84 22.95 -15.95
C ILE A 406 6.56 23.79 -15.94
N THR A 407 6.14 24.28 -14.78
CA THR A 407 4.91 25.07 -14.64
C THR A 407 5.03 26.41 -15.39
N SER A 408 6.19 27.06 -15.32
CA SER A 408 6.48 28.29 -16.07
C SER A 408 6.42 28.06 -17.58
N GLN A 409 6.97 26.96 -18.07
CA GLN A 409 6.94 26.62 -19.48
C GLN A 409 5.50 26.38 -19.97
N LEU A 410 4.70 25.62 -19.21
CA LEU A 410 3.29 25.36 -19.52
C LEU A 410 2.47 26.66 -19.54
N LYS A 411 2.74 27.58 -18.61
CA LYS A 411 2.07 28.88 -18.56
C LYS A 411 2.42 29.75 -19.79
N THR A 412 3.69 29.78 -20.15
CA THR A 412 4.17 30.52 -21.33
C THR A 412 3.54 30.00 -22.61
N ASP A 413 3.44 28.66 -22.75
CA ASP A 413 2.79 28.04 -23.91
C ASP A 413 1.29 28.40 -24.00
N GLN A 414 0.58 28.38 -22.86
CA GLN A 414 -0.83 28.81 -22.80
C GLN A 414 -1.02 30.30 -23.17
N GLU A 415 -0.12 31.18 -22.75
CA GLU A 415 -0.16 32.59 -23.08
C GLU A 415 0.11 32.82 -24.58
N LEU A 416 1.09 32.13 -25.17
CA LEU A 416 1.38 32.16 -26.60
C LEU A 416 0.18 31.63 -27.42
N ALA A 417 -0.43 30.53 -27.02
CA ALA A 417 -1.61 29.98 -27.69
C ALA A 417 -2.80 30.97 -27.68
N LYS A 418 -3.00 31.69 -26.58
CA LYS A 418 -4.02 32.77 -26.48
C LYS A 418 -3.72 33.94 -27.39
N GLN A 419 -2.44 34.40 -27.46
CA GLN A 419 -2.03 35.48 -28.33
C GLN A 419 -2.21 35.14 -29.81
N ILE A 420 -1.81 33.94 -30.22
CA ILE A 420 -2.01 33.44 -31.59
C ILE A 420 -3.52 33.35 -31.91
N GLY A 421 -4.34 32.79 -31.00
CA GLY A 421 -5.80 32.74 -31.16
C GLY A 421 -6.44 34.11 -31.33
N SER A 422 -5.92 35.11 -30.64
CA SER A 422 -6.42 36.52 -30.77
C SER A 422 -5.97 37.23 -32.04
N MET A 423 -4.94 36.72 -32.72
CA MET A 423 -4.47 37.30 -33.98
C MET A 423 -5.24 36.75 -35.21
N TYR A 424 -5.87 35.61 -35.08
CA TYR A 424 -6.58 34.94 -36.17
C TYR A 424 -8.09 34.84 -35.93
N GLY A 425 -8.62 35.38 -34.85
CA GLY A 425 -10.04 35.56 -34.55
C GLY A 425 -10.44 37.02 -34.70
#